data_820c6f7a5d2f62a70ba3c264855f0211
#
_entry.id   820c6f7a5d2f62a70ba3c264855f0211
#
_cell.length_a   1.000
_cell.length_b   1.000
_cell.length_c   1.000
_cell.angle_alpha   90.00
_cell.angle_beta   90.00
_cell.angle_gamma   90.00
#
_symmetry.space_group_name_H-M   'P 1'
#
loop_
_entity.id
_entity.type
_entity.pdbx_description
1 polymer ?
#
loop_
_entity_poly.entity_id
_entity_poly.type
_entity_poly.pdbx_seq_one_letter_code
_entity_poly.pdbx_strand_id
1 'polypeptide(L)'
;LHYARHSFPTRRSSDLAHPEGYDVMPEVEEVARRNCEKYGSKFHKTNSMAEAFTDADIVYPKSWAPFAAMEERTRLYAQGDKDGIDALEKKLLAQNAQHKDWACTEEMMRLTKDGKALYLHCLPADISGLSCAEGEVDNSVFDRYIVPLYKQASYKPYIIAAMIFLAQVKDPVRALMAMDEGKEQRKSF
;
A
#
# COMPACT_ATOMS: atom_id res chain seq x y z
N LEU A 1 3.48 3.54 24.37
CA LEU A 1 3.07 4.93 24.03
C LEU A 1 4.27 5.79 23.64
N HIS A 2 5.46 5.59 24.21
CA HIS A 2 6.68 6.30 23.80
C HIS A 2 7.19 5.87 22.43
N TYR A 3 7.00 4.62 22.07
CA TYR A 3 7.39 4.08 20.76
C TYR A 3 6.59 4.72 19.62
N ALA A 4 5.32 5.01 19.84
CA ALA A 4 4.48 5.68 18.85
C ALA A 4 4.90 7.14 18.60
N ARG A 5 5.54 7.82 19.56
CA ARG A 5 6.02 9.19 19.39
C ARG A 5 7.29 9.30 18.54
N HIS A 6 8.09 8.23 18.46
CA HIS A 6 9.34 8.21 17.70
C HIS A 6 9.23 7.43 16.40
N SER A 7 8.29 6.47 16.30
CA SER A 7 8.12 5.61 15.13
C SER A 7 7.18 6.20 14.08
N PHE A 8 6.33 7.12 14.46
CA PHE A 8 5.57 7.95 13.55
C PHE A 8 6.16 9.34 13.61
N PRO A 9 7.05 9.71 12.71
CA PRO A 9 7.39 11.09 12.56
C PRO A 9 6.09 11.78 12.15
N THR A 10 5.47 12.41 13.13
CA THR A 10 4.31 13.29 12.99
C THR A 10 4.55 14.43 12.00
N ARG A 11 5.63 14.36 11.24
CA ARG A 11 6.11 15.37 10.29
C ARG A 11 6.46 14.80 8.92
N ARG A 12 6.17 13.53 8.63
CA ARG A 12 6.41 12.98 7.30
C ARG A 12 5.30 13.38 6.35
N SER A 13 5.69 13.78 5.15
CA SER A 13 4.78 13.88 4.03
C SER A 13 4.41 12.49 3.54
N SER A 14 3.19 12.34 3.08
CA SER A 14 2.73 11.17 2.34
C SER A 14 2.28 11.63 0.98
N ASP A 15 2.93 11.15 -0.06
CA ASP A 15 2.57 11.47 -1.43
C ASP A 15 1.80 10.29 -2.02
N LEU A 16 0.60 10.58 -2.55
CA LEU A 16 -0.20 9.65 -3.31
C LEU A 16 -0.06 10.01 -4.79
N ALA A 17 0.63 9.16 -5.55
CA ALA A 17 0.78 9.34 -6.98
C ALA A 17 0.02 8.26 -7.74
N HIS A 18 -0.75 8.66 -8.74
CA HIS A 18 -1.45 7.77 -9.66
C HIS A 18 -1.72 8.47 -10.99
N PRO A 19 -1.90 7.73 -12.10
CA PRO A 19 -2.36 8.30 -13.35
C PRO A 19 -3.71 8.99 -13.18
N GLU A 20 -4.03 9.93 -14.05
CA GLU A 20 -5.36 10.53 -14.07
C GLU A 20 -6.45 9.47 -14.24
N GLY A 21 -7.52 9.57 -13.45
CA GLY A 21 -8.61 8.61 -13.43
C GLY A 21 -8.37 7.34 -12.60
N TYR A 22 -7.26 7.24 -11.87
CA TYR A 22 -6.98 6.12 -10.95
C TYR A 22 -7.14 6.53 -9.48
N ASP A 23 -8.07 7.41 -9.23
CA ASP A 23 -8.34 7.92 -7.89
C ASP A 23 -8.74 6.81 -6.90
N VAL A 24 -8.33 7.01 -5.67
CA VAL A 24 -8.84 6.25 -4.52
C VAL A 24 -10.18 6.83 -4.07
N MET A 25 -10.83 6.18 -3.10
CA MET A 25 -12.05 6.71 -2.48
C MET A 25 -11.83 8.11 -1.91
N PRO A 26 -12.71 9.09 -2.19
CA PRO A 26 -12.58 10.44 -1.64
C PRO A 26 -12.49 10.49 -0.12
N GLU A 27 -13.20 9.61 0.57
CA GLU A 27 -13.19 9.49 2.03
C GLU A 27 -11.81 9.11 2.58
N VAL A 28 -11.05 8.31 1.83
CA VAL A 28 -9.68 7.92 2.21
C VAL A 28 -8.75 9.13 2.15
N GLU A 29 -8.87 9.96 1.09
CA GLU A 29 -8.10 11.20 0.97
C GLU A 29 -8.46 12.20 2.08
N GLU A 30 -9.75 12.32 2.39
CA GLU A 30 -10.21 13.21 3.48
C GLU A 30 -9.65 12.78 4.83
N VAL A 31 -9.68 11.46 5.12
CA VAL A 31 -9.07 10.91 6.35
C VAL A 31 -7.57 11.18 6.39
N ALA A 32 -6.88 11.03 5.26
CA ALA A 32 -5.44 11.31 5.16
C ALA A 32 -5.14 12.80 5.47
N ARG A 33 -5.87 13.73 4.84
CA ARG A 33 -5.71 15.17 5.09
C ARG A 33 -5.99 15.53 6.54
N ARG A 34 -7.11 15.08 7.09
CA ARG A 34 -7.48 15.33 8.49
C ARG A 34 -6.43 14.79 9.48
N ASN A 35 -5.88 13.62 9.22
CA ASN A 35 -4.82 13.06 10.06
C ASN A 35 -3.53 13.87 9.94
N CYS A 36 -3.18 14.33 8.74
CA CYS A 36 -2.02 15.20 8.54
C CYS A 36 -2.16 16.52 9.27
N GLU A 37 -3.29 17.17 9.20
CA GLU A 37 -3.59 18.40 9.96
C GLU A 37 -3.47 18.18 11.46
N LYS A 38 -4.07 17.10 11.96
CA LYS A 38 -4.03 16.76 13.40
C LYS A 38 -2.63 16.53 13.93
N TYR A 39 -1.76 15.94 13.12
CA TYR A 39 -0.42 15.52 13.56
C TYR A 39 0.73 16.36 13.00
N GLY A 40 0.42 17.43 12.26
CA GLY A 40 1.41 18.34 11.70
C GLY A 40 2.26 17.73 10.60
N SER A 41 1.72 16.78 9.85
CA SER A 41 2.31 16.19 8.64
C SER A 41 1.69 16.78 7.38
N LYS A 42 2.10 16.30 6.20
CA LYS A 42 1.55 16.75 4.91
C LYS A 42 1.05 15.55 4.11
N PHE A 43 -0.06 15.71 3.44
CA PHE A 43 -0.57 14.81 2.42
C PHE A 43 -0.59 15.54 1.08
N HIS A 44 0.06 14.98 0.10
CA HIS A 44 0.13 15.53 -1.25
C HIS A 44 -0.38 14.49 -2.25
N LYS A 45 -1.15 14.93 -3.24
CA LYS A 45 -1.64 14.10 -4.33
C LYS A 45 -1.11 14.65 -5.65
N THR A 46 -0.56 13.77 -6.48
CA THR A 46 0.04 14.15 -7.76
C THR A 46 -0.25 13.11 -8.84
N ASN A 47 -0.23 13.54 -10.09
CA ASN A 47 -0.25 12.66 -11.26
C ASN A 47 1.17 12.49 -11.85
N SER A 48 2.20 12.73 -11.06
CA SER A 48 3.61 12.54 -11.43
C SER A 48 4.28 11.55 -10.49
N MET A 49 4.59 10.36 -11.00
CA MET A 49 5.33 9.35 -10.24
C MET A 49 6.72 9.87 -9.85
N ALA A 50 7.40 10.57 -10.75
CA ALA A 50 8.72 11.15 -10.50
C ALA A 50 8.70 12.16 -9.35
N GLU A 51 7.66 13.01 -9.29
CA GLU A 51 7.48 13.95 -8.19
C GLU A 51 7.36 13.24 -6.85
N ALA A 52 6.51 12.20 -6.76
CA ALA A 52 6.32 11.43 -5.54
C ALA A 52 7.55 10.62 -5.12
N PHE A 53 8.40 10.21 -6.08
CA PHE A 53 9.64 9.51 -5.77
C PHE A 53 10.76 10.44 -5.33
N THR A 54 10.71 11.74 -5.71
CA THR A 54 11.77 12.69 -5.41
C THR A 54 11.96 12.84 -3.89
N ASP A 55 13.18 12.53 -3.43
CA ASP A 55 13.60 12.59 -2.02
C ASP A 55 12.76 11.71 -1.06
N ALA A 56 12.05 10.72 -1.58
CA ALA A 56 11.27 9.78 -0.76
C ALA A 56 12.19 8.87 0.07
N ASP A 57 11.85 8.66 1.34
CA ASP A 57 12.52 7.69 2.23
C ASP A 57 11.98 6.26 2.01
N ILE A 58 10.71 6.14 1.62
CA ILE A 58 10.00 4.87 1.40
C ILE A 58 9.13 5.02 0.16
N VAL A 59 9.15 4.00 -0.70
CA VAL A 59 8.25 3.89 -1.86
C VAL A 59 7.43 2.61 -1.76
N TYR A 60 6.18 2.71 -2.16
CA TYR A 60 5.23 1.60 -2.10
C TYR A 60 4.41 1.55 -3.40
N PRO A 61 5.03 1.20 -4.53
CA PRO A 61 4.30 1.05 -5.78
C PRO A 61 3.39 -0.16 -5.71
N LYS A 62 2.18 0.00 -6.23
CA LYS A 62 1.18 -1.05 -6.32
C LYS A 62 0.23 -0.78 -7.45
N SER A 63 0.09 -1.72 -8.37
CA SER A 63 -0.97 -1.65 -9.37
C SER A 63 -2.35 -1.87 -8.70
N TRP A 64 -3.31 -1.06 -9.08
CA TRP A 64 -4.70 -1.19 -8.68
C TRP A 64 -5.65 -0.78 -9.80
N ALA A 65 -6.89 -1.22 -9.71
CA ALA A 65 -7.95 -0.68 -10.55
C ALA A 65 -8.47 0.65 -9.95
N PRO A 66 -8.91 1.61 -10.77
CA PRO A 66 -9.61 2.79 -10.29
C PRO A 66 -10.80 2.40 -9.40
N PHE A 67 -11.05 3.18 -8.34
CA PHE A 67 -12.16 2.87 -7.43
C PHE A 67 -13.51 2.79 -8.16
N ALA A 68 -13.79 3.72 -9.08
CA ALA A 68 -14.98 3.71 -9.89
C ALA A 68 -15.15 2.43 -10.74
N ALA A 69 -14.03 1.85 -11.22
CA ALA A 69 -14.05 0.58 -11.94
C ALA A 69 -14.39 -0.60 -11.04
N MET A 70 -13.94 -0.57 -9.79
CA MET A 70 -14.30 -1.60 -8.81
C MET A 70 -15.78 -1.54 -8.42
N GLU A 71 -16.34 -0.35 -8.26
CA GLU A 71 -17.78 -0.15 -8.03
C GLU A 71 -18.61 -0.67 -9.21
N GLU A 72 -18.24 -0.28 -10.44
CA GLU A 72 -18.92 -0.71 -11.65
C GLU A 72 -18.87 -2.23 -11.82
N ARG A 73 -17.71 -2.84 -11.60
CA ARG A 73 -17.54 -4.29 -11.63
C ARG A 73 -18.45 -4.97 -10.60
N THR A 74 -18.50 -4.46 -9.38
CA THR A 74 -19.36 -5.00 -8.31
C THR A 74 -20.85 -4.92 -8.70
N ARG A 75 -21.27 -3.80 -9.30
CA ARG A 75 -22.63 -3.61 -9.79
C ARG A 75 -22.99 -4.61 -10.88
N LEU A 76 -22.11 -4.80 -11.88
CA LEU A 76 -22.31 -5.74 -12.98
C LEU A 76 -22.38 -7.19 -12.48
N TYR A 77 -21.52 -7.58 -11.53
CA TYR A 77 -21.59 -8.90 -10.89
C TYR A 77 -22.92 -9.11 -10.15
N ALA A 78 -23.38 -8.12 -9.40
CA ALA A 78 -24.65 -8.21 -8.69
C ALA A 78 -25.85 -8.37 -9.64
N GLN A 79 -25.75 -7.84 -10.86
CA GLN A 79 -26.78 -7.95 -11.90
C GLN A 79 -26.66 -9.23 -12.74
N GLY A 80 -25.54 -9.97 -12.61
CA GLY A 80 -25.25 -11.13 -13.46
C GLY A 80 -24.94 -10.75 -14.92
N ASP A 81 -24.58 -9.50 -15.19
CA ASP A 81 -24.32 -8.97 -16.52
C ASP A 81 -22.91 -9.35 -17.00
N LYS A 82 -22.79 -10.51 -17.62
CA LYS A 82 -21.52 -11.02 -18.15
C LYS A 82 -20.97 -10.17 -19.29
N ASP A 83 -21.83 -9.72 -20.20
CA ASP A 83 -21.42 -8.92 -21.35
C ASP A 83 -20.88 -7.56 -20.89
N GLY A 84 -21.51 -6.95 -19.89
CA GLY A 84 -21.05 -5.74 -19.25
C GLY A 84 -19.70 -5.91 -18.56
N ILE A 85 -19.47 -7.04 -17.88
CA ILE A 85 -18.17 -7.37 -17.24
C ILE A 85 -17.08 -7.48 -18.31
N ASP A 86 -17.32 -8.21 -19.41
CA ASP A 86 -16.36 -8.37 -20.50
C ASP A 86 -16.05 -7.03 -21.20
N ALA A 87 -17.04 -6.18 -21.35
CA ALA A 87 -16.86 -4.85 -21.91
C ALA A 87 -16.02 -3.95 -20.98
N LEU A 88 -16.30 -4.00 -19.67
CA LEU A 88 -15.53 -3.28 -18.65
C LEU A 88 -14.06 -3.74 -18.64
N GLU A 89 -13.80 -5.05 -18.64
CA GLU A 89 -12.44 -5.58 -18.68
C GLU A 89 -11.65 -5.09 -19.89
N LYS A 90 -12.26 -5.13 -21.10
CA LYS A 90 -11.64 -4.61 -22.32
C LYS A 90 -11.31 -3.12 -22.21
N LYS A 91 -12.23 -2.33 -21.63
CA LYS A 91 -12.02 -0.91 -21.41
C LYS A 91 -10.85 -0.66 -20.45
N LEU A 92 -10.79 -1.40 -19.32
CA LEU A 92 -9.73 -1.25 -18.33
C LEU A 92 -8.36 -1.66 -18.86
N LEU A 93 -8.29 -2.75 -19.64
CA LEU A 93 -7.06 -3.16 -20.30
C LEU A 93 -6.55 -2.10 -21.28
N ALA A 94 -7.45 -1.49 -22.07
CA ALA A 94 -7.08 -0.40 -22.96
C ALA A 94 -6.63 0.87 -22.22
N GLN A 95 -7.24 1.16 -21.09
CA GLN A 95 -6.83 2.26 -20.20
C GLN A 95 -5.46 1.99 -19.59
N ASN A 96 -5.23 0.81 -19.00
CA ASN A 96 -3.95 0.44 -18.39
C ASN A 96 -2.81 0.44 -19.42
N ALA A 97 -3.08 0.06 -20.68
CA ALA A 97 -2.08 0.08 -21.75
C ALA A 97 -1.51 1.48 -22.05
N GLN A 98 -2.17 2.56 -21.60
CA GLN A 98 -1.71 3.94 -21.76
C GLN A 98 -0.76 4.39 -20.63
N HIS A 99 -0.60 3.56 -19.58
CA HIS A 99 0.16 3.90 -18.38
C HIS A 99 1.25 2.86 -18.05
N LYS A 100 1.84 2.26 -19.08
CA LYS A 100 2.93 1.29 -18.94
C LYS A 100 4.23 1.90 -18.40
N ASP A 101 4.36 3.20 -18.49
CA ASP A 101 5.43 4.02 -17.91
C ASP A 101 5.32 4.18 -16.39
N TRP A 102 4.18 3.80 -15.80
CA TRP A 102 3.97 3.80 -14.36
C TRP A 102 4.54 2.54 -13.70
N ALA A 103 5.85 2.37 -13.81
CA ALA A 103 6.60 1.27 -13.22
C ALA A 103 7.72 1.79 -12.30
N CYS A 104 7.95 1.08 -11.22
CA CYS A 104 9.06 1.35 -10.30
C CYS A 104 10.35 0.81 -10.93
N THR A 105 11.03 1.67 -11.69
CA THR A 105 12.28 1.36 -12.37
C THR A 105 13.50 1.77 -11.55
N GLU A 106 14.69 1.33 -11.97
CA GLU A 106 15.96 1.82 -11.40
C GLU A 106 16.11 3.34 -11.53
N GLU A 107 15.58 3.94 -12.59
CA GLU A 107 15.60 5.38 -12.79
C GLU A 107 14.72 6.10 -11.78
N MET A 108 13.51 5.60 -11.53
CA MET A 108 12.63 6.12 -10.49
C MET A 108 13.28 5.98 -9.10
N MET A 109 13.91 4.85 -8.81
CA MET A 109 14.61 4.65 -7.54
C MET A 109 15.78 5.62 -7.32
N ARG A 110 16.45 6.08 -8.38
CA ARG A 110 17.52 7.10 -8.27
C ARG A 110 17.01 8.47 -7.84
N LEU A 111 15.73 8.78 -8.06
CA LEU A 111 15.12 10.05 -7.64
C LEU A 111 14.88 10.10 -6.13
N THR A 112 14.82 8.94 -5.48
CA THR A 112 14.59 8.84 -4.06
C THR A 112 15.78 9.36 -3.25
N LYS A 113 15.58 9.55 -1.96
CA LYS A 113 16.60 10.04 -1.06
C LYS A 113 17.87 9.19 -1.11
N ASP A 114 18.97 9.79 -1.54
CA ASP A 114 20.25 9.12 -1.79
C ASP A 114 20.18 7.93 -2.78
N GLY A 115 19.10 7.83 -3.56
CA GLY A 115 18.79 6.65 -4.39
C GLY A 115 18.58 5.36 -3.61
N LYS A 116 18.20 5.46 -2.33
CA LYS A 116 18.18 4.34 -1.37
C LYS A 116 16.87 4.20 -0.61
N ALA A 117 15.77 4.78 -1.10
CA ALA A 117 14.46 4.57 -0.47
C ALA A 117 14.17 3.09 -0.24
N LEU A 118 13.55 2.78 0.86
CA LEU A 118 13.07 1.43 1.11
C LEU A 118 11.87 1.13 0.21
N TYR A 119 12.03 0.16 -0.69
CA TYR A 119 10.92 -0.37 -1.49
C TYR A 119 10.13 -1.38 -0.65
N LEU A 120 8.84 -1.13 -0.49
CA LEU A 120 7.90 -2.01 0.20
C LEU A 120 6.78 -2.43 -0.74
N HIS A 121 6.17 -3.59 -0.47
CA HIS A 121 5.05 -4.11 -1.25
C HIS A 121 4.21 -5.08 -0.43
N CYS A 122 2.90 -5.11 -0.67
CA CYS A 122 1.98 -6.03 0.03
C CYS A 122 2.04 -7.48 -0.49
N LEU A 123 2.69 -7.72 -1.63
CA LEU A 123 2.73 -9.00 -2.34
C LEU A 123 1.34 -9.60 -2.61
N PRO A 124 1.14 -10.29 -3.74
CA PRO A 124 2.11 -10.51 -4.83
C PRO A 124 2.42 -9.23 -5.61
N ALA A 125 3.58 -9.16 -6.28
CA ALA A 125 3.98 -8.07 -7.15
C ALA A 125 4.00 -8.52 -8.61
N ASP A 126 3.63 -7.60 -9.51
CA ASP A 126 3.76 -7.77 -10.95
C ASP A 126 5.17 -7.31 -11.36
N ILE A 127 6.07 -8.27 -11.58
CA ILE A 127 7.49 -8.02 -11.82
C ILE A 127 7.78 -8.13 -13.30
N SER A 128 8.29 -7.06 -13.89
CA SER A 128 8.65 -6.99 -15.31
C SER A 128 9.67 -8.06 -15.69
N GLY A 129 9.36 -8.82 -16.73
CA GLY A 129 10.24 -9.87 -17.26
C GLY A 129 10.30 -11.15 -16.42
N LEU A 130 9.55 -11.22 -15.31
CA LEU A 130 9.49 -12.40 -14.43
C LEU A 130 8.06 -12.95 -14.32
N SER A 131 7.15 -12.21 -13.71
CA SER A 131 5.74 -12.64 -13.56
C SER A 131 4.85 -12.17 -14.70
N CYS A 132 5.25 -11.14 -15.43
CA CYS A 132 4.58 -10.56 -16.59
C CYS A 132 5.57 -9.89 -17.52
N ALA A 133 5.14 -9.53 -18.74
CA ALA A 133 6.01 -8.84 -19.70
C ALA A 133 6.34 -7.42 -19.24
N GLU A 134 5.34 -6.70 -18.74
CA GLU A 134 5.44 -5.33 -18.22
C GLU A 134 4.68 -5.27 -16.91
N GLY A 135 5.38 -4.98 -15.82
CA GLY A 135 4.85 -4.99 -14.45
C GLY A 135 4.97 -3.65 -13.76
N GLU A 136 4.56 -3.61 -12.51
CA GLU A 136 4.63 -2.43 -11.65
C GLU A 136 6.04 -2.15 -11.10
N VAL A 137 6.96 -3.10 -11.26
CA VAL A 137 8.35 -2.97 -10.78
C VAL A 137 9.32 -3.74 -11.67
N ASP A 138 10.50 -3.19 -11.88
CA ASP A 138 11.60 -3.86 -12.55
C ASP A 138 12.16 -5.00 -11.70
N ASN A 139 12.56 -6.10 -12.35
CA ASN A 139 13.14 -7.26 -11.66
C ASN A 139 14.38 -6.89 -10.83
N SER A 140 15.25 -6.02 -11.32
CA SER A 140 16.46 -5.57 -10.62
C SER A 140 16.14 -4.82 -9.32
N VAL A 141 15.10 -3.98 -9.34
CA VAL A 141 14.62 -3.29 -8.15
C VAL A 141 14.04 -4.31 -7.17
N PHE A 142 13.16 -5.20 -7.63
CA PHE A 142 12.53 -6.20 -6.78
C PHE A 142 13.58 -7.11 -6.11
N ASP A 143 14.54 -7.64 -6.85
CA ASP A 143 15.60 -8.51 -6.35
C ASP A 143 16.41 -7.88 -5.22
N ARG A 144 16.75 -6.59 -5.36
CA ARG A 144 17.47 -5.84 -4.33
C ARG A 144 16.74 -5.79 -3.00
N TYR A 145 15.41 -5.81 -3.02
CA TYR A 145 14.56 -5.67 -1.83
C TYR A 145 13.86 -6.96 -1.38
N ILE A 146 14.18 -8.12 -1.95
CA ILE A 146 13.56 -9.41 -1.56
C ILE A 146 13.59 -9.61 -0.04
N VAL A 147 14.75 -9.45 0.60
CA VAL A 147 14.88 -9.70 2.04
C VAL A 147 14.03 -8.74 2.88
N PRO A 148 14.09 -7.41 2.71
CA PRO A 148 13.22 -6.50 3.44
C PRO A 148 11.73 -6.69 3.12
N LEU A 149 11.36 -7.07 1.89
CA LEU A 149 9.98 -7.36 1.51
C LEU A 149 9.43 -8.57 2.25
N TYR A 150 10.16 -9.68 2.27
CA TYR A 150 9.72 -10.87 3.00
C TYR A 150 9.72 -10.65 4.52
N LYS A 151 10.64 -9.83 5.03
CA LYS A 151 10.59 -9.38 6.42
C LYS A 151 9.31 -8.57 6.70
N GLN A 152 8.94 -7.64 5.82
CA GLN A 152 7.67 -6.92 5.91
C GLN A 152 6.49 -7.90 5.91
N ALA A 153 6.46 -8.82 4.96
CA ALA A 153 5.38 -9.81 4.83
C ALA A 153 5.25 -10.70 6.09
N SER A 154 6.36 -11.00 6.77
CA SER A 154 6.38 -11.80 7.99
C SER A 154 5.66 -11.15 9.18
N TYR A 155 5.37 -9.85 9.12
CA TYR A 155 4.57 -9.17 10.14
C TYR A 155 3.06 -9.32 9.95
N LYS A 156 2.57 -9.77 8.78
CA LYS A 156 1.13 -9.97 8.52
C LYS A 156 0.42 -10.82 9.58
N PRO A 157 0.97 -11.96 10.03
CA PRO A 157 0.31 -12.78 11.06
C PRO A 157 0.05 -12.00 12.36
N TYR A 158 0.97 -11.15 12.77
CA TYR A 158 0.80 -10.32 13.99
C TYR A 158 -0.30 -9.28 13.82
N ILE A 159 -0.37 -8.63 12.66
CA ILE A 159 -1.45 -7.66 12.36
C ILE A 159 -2.79 -8.38 12.30
N ILE A 160 -2.88 -9.53 11.65
CA ILE A 160 -4.11 -10.34 11.58
C ILE A 160 -4.52 -10.79 12.98
N ALA A 161 -3.59 -11.28 13.79
CA ALA A 161 -3.86 -11.66 15.18
C ALA A 161 -4.39 -10.47 16.00
N ALA A 162 -3.80 -9.30 15.85
CA ALA A 162 -4.27 -8.08 16.50
C ALA A 162 -5.69 -7.70 16.05
N MET A 163 -6.01 -7.80 14.76
CA MET A 163 -7.36 -7.55 14.23
C MET A 163 -8.39 -8.54 14.80
N ILE A 164 -8.05 -9.83 14.84
CA ILE A 164 -8.92 -10.86 15.42
C ILE A 164 -9.14 -10.57 16.91
N PHE A 165 -8.07 -10.28 17.65
CA PHE A 165 -8.14 -9.94 19.07
C PHE A 165 -9.05 -8.73 19.32
N LEU A 166 -8.87 -7.65 18.58
CA LEU A 166 -9.69 -6.45 18.70
C LEU A 166 -11.18 -6.69 18.37
N ALA A 167 -11.46 -7.59 17.42
CA ALA A 167 -12.82 -7.93 17.03
C ALA A 167 -13.52 -8.89 18.03
N GLN A 168 -12.77 -9.74 18.71
CA GLN A 168 -13.33 -10.78 19.58
C GLN A 168 -13.32 -10.42 21.06
N VAL A 169 -12.41 -9.55 21.50
CA VAL A 169 -12.25 -9.21 22.92
C VAL A 169 -12.99 -7.92 23.24
N LYS A 170 -13.95 -8.00 24.16
CA LYS A 170 -14.85 -6.89 24.53
C LYS A 170 -14.10 -5.68 25.09
N ASP A 171 -13.05 -5.90 25.88
CA ASP A 171 -12.17 -4.86 26.43
C ASP A 171 -10.71 -5.23 26.17
N PRO A 172 -10.21 -4.97 24.93
CA PRO A 172 -8.90 -5.43 24.52
C PRO A 172 -7.75 -4.76 25.31
N VAL A 173 -7.92 -3.51 25.70
CA VAL A 173 -6.89 -2.79 26.46
C VAL A 173 -6.71 -3.42 27.84
N ARG A 174 -7.79 -3.65 28.57
CA ARG A 174 -7.76 -4.29 29.88
C ARG A 174 -7.22 -5.71 29.81
N ALA A 175 -7.62 -6.49 28.77
CA ALA A 175 -7.13 -7.84 28.57
C ALA A 175 -5.60 -7.87 28.34
N LEU A 176 -5.07 -6.95 27.50
CA LEU A 176 -3.63 -6.84 27.28
C LEU A 176 -2.86 -6.42 28.54
N MET A 177 -3.40 -5.48 29.31
CA MET A 177 -2.79 -5.07 30.59
C MET A 177 -2.73 -6.24 31.57
N ALA A 178 -3.80 -7.03 31.70
CA ALA A 178 -3.83 -8.19 32.56
C ALA A 178 -2.84 -9.30 32.13
N MET A 179 -2.64 -9.48 30.81
CA MET A 179 -1.64 -10.41 30.27
C MET A 179 -0.21 -9.94 30.57
N ASP A 180 0.06 -8.63 30.50
CA ASP A 180 1.37 -8.05 30.80
C ASP A 180 1.70 -8.14 32.31
N GLU A 181 0.72 -7.89 33.18
CA GLU A 181 0.85 -8.02 34.62
C GLU A 181 1.04 -9.47 35.07
N GLY A 182 0.43 -10.42 34.41
CA GLY A 182 0.47 -11.84 34.73
C GLY A 182 1.83 -12.51 34.54
N LYS A 183 2.76 -11.90 33.81
CA LYS A 183 4.14 -12.36 33.55
C LYS A 183 4.30 -13.87 33.33
N GLU A 184 3.34 -14.50 32.67
CA GLU A 184 3.50 -15.89 32.28
C GLU A 184 4.65 -16.00 31.26
N GLN A 185 5.72 -16.63 31.69
CA GLN A 185 6.83 -16.96 30.79
C GLN A 185 6.29 -17.84 29.65
N ARG A 186 6.59 -17.43 28.43
CA ARG A 186 6.31 -18.23 27.23
C ARG A 186 6.93 -19.61 27.40
N LYS A 187 6.12 -20.66 27.48
CA LYS A 187 6.63 -22.03 27.44
C LYS A 187 7.30 -22.23 26.08
N SER A 188 8.62 -22.40 26.09
CA SER A 188 9.35 -22.87 24.91
C SER A 188 9.00 -24.32 24.67
N PHE A 189 8.48 -24.63 23.48
CA PHE A 189 8.30 -26.01 23.02
C PHE A 189 9.60 -26.50 22.41
#